data_13a7ad8c142ac526fe3eb2c9f314ce2f
#
_entry.id   13a7ad8c142ac526fe3eb2c9f314ce2f
#
_cell.length_a   1.000
_cell.length_b   1.000
_cell.length_c   1.000
_cell.angle_alpha   90.00
_cell.angle_beta   90.00
_cell.angle_gamma   90.00
#
_symmetry.space_group_name_H-M   'P 1'
#
loop_
_entity.id
_entity.type
_entity.pdbx_description
1 polymer ?
#
loop_
_entity_poly.entity_id
_entity_poly.type
_entity_poly.pdbx_seq_one_letter_code
_entity_poly.pdbx_strand_id
1 'polypeptide(L)' 'MQYQVRVDDEEASIVIESFDDLGQAIDCYVLQILALNQPYVDIQIVQMIGDDDECVPITSHSFT' A
#
# COMPACT_ATOMS: atom_id res chain seq x y z
N MET A 1 3.23 -3.19 15.48
CA MET A 1 3.31 -3.64 14.10
C MET A 1 3.21 -2.45 13.18
N GLN A 2 3.88 -2.51 12.05
CA GLN A 2 3.88 -1.40 11.10
C GLN A 2 3.21 -1.83 9.81
N TYR A 3 2.42 -0.95 9.24
CA TYR A 3 1.74 -1.15 7.96
C TYR A 3 2.20 -0.09 6.99
N GLN A 4 2.36 -0.45 5.73
CA GLN A 4 2.72 0.48 4.67
C GLN A 4 1.69 0.44 3.56
N VAL A 5 1.33 1.62 3.06
CA VAL A 5 0.53 1.75 1.85
C VAL A 5 1.51 1.99 0.71
N ARG A 6 1.47 1.12 -0.30
CA ARG A 6 2.39 1.15 -1.44
C ARG A 6 1.62 1.30 -2.74
N VAL A 7 2.24 2.01 -3.67
CA VAL A 7 1.76 2.10 -5.05
C VAL A 7 2.82 1.45 -5.93
N ASP A 8 2.41 0.43 -6.67
CA ASP A 8 3.28 -0.28 -7.61
C ASP A 8 2.85 0.05 -9.04
N ASP A 9 3.80 0.50 -9.86
CA ASP A 9 3.58 0.61 -11.29
C ASP A 9 4.52 -0.36 -12.01
N GLU A 10 4.56 -0.30 -13.35
CA GLU A 10 5.37 -1.24 -14.13
C GLU A 10 6.87 -1.11 -13.87
N GLU A 11 7.32 0.02 -13.34
CA GLU A 11 8.74 0.31 -13.19
C GLU A 11 9.20 0.36 -11.74
N ALA A 12 8.33 0.71 -10.78
CA ALA A 12 8.74 0.96 -9.42
C ALA A 12 7.64 0.67 -8.42
N SER A 13 8.05 0.40 -7.18
CA SER A 13 7.18 0.31 -6.02
C SER A 13 7.51 1.48 -5.10
N ILE A 14 6.52 2.28 -4.76
CA ILE A 14 6.70 3.49 -3.95
C ILE A 14 5.89 3.34 -2.66
N VAL A 15 6.55 3.54 -1.53
CA VAL A 15 5.86 3.61 -0.24
C VAL A 15 5.28 5.01 -0.09
N ILE A 16 3.96 5.08 0.01
CA ILE A 16 3.26 6.36 0.19
C ILE A 16 3.38 6.82 1.63
N GLU A 17 3.06 5.92 2.58
CA GLU A 17 3.11 6.25 4.00
C GLU A 17 3.14 4.99 4.84
N SER A 18 3.64 5.11 6.06
CA SER A 18 3.68 4.03 7.04
C SER A 18 2.81 4.38 8.24
N PHE A 19 2.15 3.39 8.80
CA PHE A 19 1.24 3.56 9.92
C PHE A 19 1.47 2.47 10.98
N ASP A 20 1.21 2.81 12.23
CA ASP A 20 1.20 1.82 13.32
C ASP A 20 -0.18 1.20 13.51
N ASP A 21 -1.21 1.79 12.93
CA ASP A 21 -2.59 1.35 13.05
C ASP A 21 -3.16 0.97 11.69
N LEU A 22 -3.75 -0.23 11.62
CA LEU A 22 -4.31 -0.73 10.37
C LEU A 22 -5.48 0.12 9.88
N GLY A 23 -6.30 0.65 10.79
CA GLY A 23 -7.41 1.53 10.44
C GLY A 23 -6.95 2.78 9.70
N GLN A 24 -5.85 3.38 10.16
CA GLN A 24 -5.26 4.54 9.48
C GLN A 24 -4.69 4.17 8.12
N ALA A 25 -4.08 2.99 8.02
CA ALA A 25 -3.57 2.50 6.74
C ALA A 25 -4.71 2.28 5.74
N ILE A 26 -5.82 1.73 6.20
CA ILE A 26 -7.01 1.53 5.35
C ILE A 26 -7.56 2.86 4.87
N ASP A 27 -7.65 3.87 5.73
CA ASP A 27 -8.13 5.20 5.34
C ASP A 27 -7.23 5.80 4.25
N CYS A 28 -5.92 5.71 4.41
CA CYS A 28 -4.98 6.18 3.40
C CYS A 28 -5.13 5.40 2.09
N TYR A 29 -5.26 4.09 2.17
CA TYR A 29 -5.45 3.20 1.03
C TYR A 29 -6.70 3.60 0.23
N VAL A 30 -7.82 3.82 0.89
CA VAL A 30 -9.07 4.22 0.23
C VAL A 30 -8.91 5.58 -0.44
N LEU A 31 -8.27 6.54 0.24
CA LEU A 31 -8.02 7.86 -0.34
C LEU A 31 -7.15 7.78 -1.59
N GLN A 32 -6.15 6.91 -1.59
CA GLN A 32 -5.29 6.71 -2.76
C GLN A 32 -6.07 6.10 -3.92
N ILE A 33 -6.95 5.15 -3.65
CA ILE A 33 -7.80 4.56 -4.69
C ILE A 33 -8.69 5.63 -5.34
N LEU A 34 -9.25 6.53 -4.53
CA LEU A 34 -10.12 7.59 -5.04
C LEU A 34 -9.33 8.68 -5.77
N ALA A 35 -8.09 8.94 -5.35
CA ALA A 35 -7.27 10.01 -5.92
C ALA A 35 -6.54 9.58 -7.19
N LEU A 36 -6.06 8.33 -7.24
CA LEU A 36 -5.33 7.82 -8.39
C LEU A 36 -6.30 7.32 -9.46
N ASN A 37 -6.13 7.83 -10.66
CA ASN A 37 -6.95 7.42 -11.79
C ASN A 37 -6.02 7.12 -12.96
N GLN A 38 -5.07 6.20 -12.72
CA GLN A 38 -4.09 5.80 -13.71
C GLN A 38 -4.20 4.31 -13.98
N PRO A 39 -4.24 3.87 -15.25
CA PRO A 39 -4.23 2.45 -15.58
C PRO A 39 -2.88 1.83 -15.27
N TYR A 40 -2.88 0.51 -15.03
CA TYR A 40 -1.67 -0.28 -14.79
C TYR A 40 -0.94 0.06 -13.49
N VAL A 41 -1.69 0.55 -12.50
CA VAL A 41 -1.15 0.84 -11.18
C VAL A 41 -1.87 -0.04 -10.17
N ASP A 42 -1.11 -0.58 -9.22
CA ASP A 42 -1.65 -1.34 -8.10
C ASP A 42 -1.40 -0.59 -6.81
N ILE A 43 -2.39 -0.56 -5.93
CA ILE A 43 -2.25 -0.01 -4.58
C ILE A 43 -2.42 -1.15 -3.60
N GLN A 44 -1.53 -1.25 -2.63
CA GLN A 44 -1.60 -2.33 -1.64
C GLN A 44 -1.26 -1.83 -0.24
N ILE A 45 -1.79 -2.55 0.74
CA ILE A 45 -1.38 -2.44 2.13
C ILE A 45 -0.57 -3.67 2.46
N VAL A 46 0.62 -3.47 3.02
CA VAL A 46 1.45 -4.57 3.50
C VAL A 46 1.71 -4.41 4.99
N GLN A 47 1.82 -5.53 5.69
CA GLN A 47 2.23 -5.57 7.09
C GLN A 47 3.72 -5.88 7.13
N MET A 48 4.48 -5.03 7.80
CA MET A 48 5.90 -5.25 7.99
C MET A 48 6.11 -6.22 9.15
N ILE A 49 6.93 -7.25 8.93
CA ILE A 49 7.20 -8.30 9.90
C ILE A 49 8.69 -8.29 10.22
N GLY A 50 9.02 -8.08 11.50
CA GLY A 50 10.40 -8.16 11.97
C GLY A 50 11.29 -7.04 11.48
N ASP A 51 12.61 -7.25 11.58
CA ASP A 51 13.62 -6.25 11.26
C ASP A 51 14.16 -6.38 9.84
N ASP A 52 13.69 -7.34 9.06
CA ASP A 52 14.30 -7.78 7.80
C ASP A 52 13.54 -7.38 6.55
N ASP A 53 12.89 -6.25 6.52
CA ASP A 53 12.13 -5.78 5.36
C ASP A 53 11.10 -6.80 4.83
N GLU A 54 10.83 -7.85 5.59
CA GLU A 54 9.80 -8.80 5.22
C GLU A 54 8.43 -8.16 5.37
N CYS A 55 7.59 -8.37 4.38
CA CYS A 55 6.23 -7.85 4.43
C CYS A 55 5.24 -8.90 3.93
N VAL A 56 4.02 -8.83 4.46
CA VAL A 56 2.92 -9.68 4.05
C VAL A 56 1.83 -8.78 3.47
N PRO A 57 1.40 -9.02 2.24
CA PRO A 57 0.31 -8.23 1.67
C PRO A 57 -1.00 -8.53 2.42
N ILE A 58 -1.73 -7.48 2.76
CA ILE A 58 -3.03 -7.60 3.43
C ILE A 58 -4.15 -7.49 2.41
N THR A 59 -4.09 -6.47 1.57
CA THR A 59 -5.08 -6.25 0.52
C THR A 59 -4.45 -5.45 -0.60
N SER A 60 -5.03 -5.55 -1.78
CA SER A 60 -4.56 -4.82 -2.94
C SER A 60 -5.72 -4.45 -3.85
N HIS A 61 -5.52 -3.40 -4.64
CA HIS A 61 -6.48 -2.96 -5.64
C HIS A 61 -5.72 -2.63 -6.92
N SER A 62 -6.16 -3.22 -8.02
CA SER A 62 -5.54 -3.03 -9.33
C SER A 62 -6.42 -2.18 -10.22
N PHE A 63 -5.82 -1.18 -10.86
CA PHE A 63 -6.48 -0.38 -11.88
C PHE A 63 -6.15 -0.96 -13.26
N THR A 64 -7.15 -1.43 -13.94
CA THR A 64 -6.97 -2.01 -15.28
C THR A 64 -7.70 -1.19 -16.33
#